data_cdf8bd1269e839b00eec8c8011085c93
#
_entry.id   cdf8bd1269e839b00eec8c8011085c93
#
_cell.length_a   1.000
_cell.length_b   1.000
_cell.length_c   1.000
_cell.angle_alpha   90.00
_cell.angle_beta   90.00
_cell.angle_gamma   90.00
#
_symmetry.space_group_name_H-M   'P 1'
#
loop_
_entity.id
_entity.type
_entity.pdbx_description
1 polymer ?
#
loop_
_entity_poly.entity_id
_entity_poly.type
_entity_poly.pdbx_seq_one_letter_code
_entity_poly.pdbx_strand_id
1 'polypeptide(L)'
;ATASAHEGEASYDGWANKGLEHYGSLGIAAEVLPLKTREDAHRDEVAAKLDGASAIFFSGGNPARLAQVVVGTPFWAALEIAIRAGLPYAGCSAGVACLTDKTYDSDSQDFDSIWAPGIGYVRDTLFGPHWDIVDTWIPGATDFIAGSVGLGDTFIGLDEDTAMVGDGRSWEVIGRAKVHVLREGEWTRYAEGEEIELPLPLADEAA
;
A
#
# COMPACT_ATOMS: atom_id res chain seq x y z
N ALA A 1 5.63 10.15 -1.78
CA ALA A 1 6.49 9.89 -0.59
C ALA A 1 5.81 10.22 0.75
N THR A 2 4.48 10.33 0.77
CA THR A 2 3.66 10.79 1.92
C THR A 2 3.92 9.99 3.21
N ALA A 3 4.09 8.67 3.07
CA ALA A 3 4.31 7.77 4.22
C ALA A 3 5.59 8.07 5.02
N SER A 4 6.58 8.72 4.41
CA SER A 4 7.86 9.10 5.05
C SER A 4 7.90 10.57 5.49
N ALA A 5 6.87 11.36 5.21
CA ALA A 5 6.89 12.81 5.50
C ALA A 5 6.98 13.14 7.00
N HIS A 6 6.47 12.26 7.87
CA HIS A 6 6.54 12.44 9.32
C HIS A 6 7.97 12.35 9.88
N GLU A 7 8.89 11.70 9.15
CA GLU A 7 10.31 11.61 9.49
C GLU A 7 11.08 12.91 9.17
N GLY A 8 10.43 13.84 8.48
CA GLY A 8 10.96 15.16 8.10
C GLY A 8 11.20 15.33 6.60
N GLU A 9 11.47 16.58 6.21
CA GLU A 9 11.67 17.00 4.81
C GLU A 9 12.72 16.15 4.09
N ALA A 10 13.85 15.86 4.73
CA ALA A 10 14.94 15.11 4.11
C ALA A 10 14.53 13.67 3.74
N SER A 11 13.72 13.02 4.57
CA SER A 11 13.20 11.68 4.28
C SER A 11 12.20 11.71 3.13
N TYR A 12 11.25 12.63 3.18
CA TYR A 12 10.29 12.83 2.09
C TYR A 12 10.99 13.11 0.75
N ASP A 13 11.90 14.09 0.72
CA ASP A 13 12.62 14.50 -0.49
C ASP A 13 13.52 13.36 -0.99
N GLY A 14 14.14 12.59 -0.10
CA GLY A 14 14.95 11.43 -0.44
C GLY A 14 14.15 10.36 -1.19
N TRP A 15 12.97 10.01 -0.72
CA TRP A 15 12.09 9.05 -1.40
C TRP A 15 11.49 9.60 -2.68
N ALA A 16 11.09 10.88 -2.68
CA ALA A 16 10.58 11.56 -3.86
C ALA A 16 11.62 11.58 -4.99
N ASN A 17 12.86 11.94 -4.68
CA ASN A 17 13.95 11.99 -5.67
C ASN A 17 14.30 10.59 -6.20
N LYS A 18 14.33 9.56 -5.35
CA LYS A 18 14.51 8.17 -5.81
C LYS A 18 13.43 7.77 -6.82
N GLY A 19 12.17 8.13 -6.58
CA GLY A 19 11.09 7.90 -7.52
C GLY A 19 11.30 8.62 -8.85
N LEU A 20 11.63 9.92 -8.82
CA LEU A 20 11.89 10.71 -10.01
C LEU A 20 13.06 10.15 -10.84
N GLU A 21 14.16 9.78 -10.18
CA GLU A 21 15.32 9.19 -10.83
C GLU A 21 14.99 7.83 -11.46
N HIS A 22 14.27 6.98 -10.71
CA HIS A 22 13.88 5.66 -11.21
C HIS A 22 12.99 5.75 -12.45
N TYR A 23 11.88 6.48 -12.37
CA TYR A 23 10.97 6.64 -13.50
C TYR A 23 11.62 7.39 -14.65
N GLY A 24 12.43 8.40 -14.37
CA GLY A 24 13.22 9.12 -15.38
C GLY A 24 14.19 8.19 -16.14
N SER A 25 14.82 7.24 -15.46
CA SER A 25 15.70 6.24 -16.10
C SER A 25 14.95 5.30 -17.05
N LEU A 26 13.64 5.13 -16.83
CA LEU A 26 12.76 4.35 -17.69
C LEU A 26 12.10 5.20 -18.81
N GLY A 27 12.44 6.50 -18.91
CA GLY A 27 11.83 7.41 -19.85
C GLY A 27 10.38 7.81 -19.51
N ILE A 28 9.95 7.59 -18.28
CA ILE A 28 8.61 7.92 -17.78
C ILE A 28 8.67 9.30 -17.13
N ALA A 29 7.81 10.22 -17.58
CA ALA A 29 7.64 11.50 -16.92
C ALA A 29 6.92 11.32 -15.58
N ALA A 30 7.59 11.65 -14.50
CA ALA A 30 7.05 11.57 -13.16
C ALA A 30 7.04 12.96 -12.48
N GLU A 31 6.04 13.21 -11.66
CA GLU A 31 5.91 14.41 -10.85
C GLU A 31 5.70 14.02 -9.39
N VAL A 32 6.31 14.76 -8.48
CA VAL A 32 6.10 14.57 -7.05
C VAL A 32 4.81 15.25 -6.63
N LEU A 33 3.89 14.48 -6.04
CA LEU A 33 2.69 15.03 -5.44
C LEU A 33 3.05 15.71 -4.12
N PRO A 34 2.77 17.01 -3.92
CA PRO A 34 3.13 17.75 -2.70
C PRO A 34 2.15 17.43 -1.55
N LEU A 35 2.05 16.17 -1.18
CA LEU A 35 1.17 15.62 -0.19
C LEU A 35 1.99 15.12 1.00
N LYS A 36 2.26 15.99 1.98
CA LYS A 36 3.06 15.68 3.17
C LYS A 36 2.22 15.59 4.42
N THR A 37 1.20 16.43 4.52
CA THR A 37 0.37 16.61 5.70
C THR A 37 -1.11 16.45 5.38
N ARG A 38 -1.93 16.32 6.41
CA ARG A 38 -3.38 16.26 6.26
C ARG A 38 -3.94 17.58 5.68
N GLU A 39 -3.31 18.71 5.99
CA GLU A 39 -3.67 20.02 5.43
C GLU A 39 -3.44 20.05 3.91
N ASP A 40 -2.36 19.42 3.42
CA ASP A 40 -2.12 19.29 1.98
C ASP A 40 -3.23 18.48 1.31
N ALA A 41 -3.72 17.43 1.97
CA ALA A 41 -4.80 16.58 1.45
C ALA A 41 -6.17 17.29 1.38
N HIS A 42 -6.29 18.49 1.97
CA HIS A 42 -7.48 19.35 1.84
C HIS A 42 -7.33 20.44 0.77
N ARG A 43 -6.18 20.53 0.11
CA ARG A 43 -5.92 21.57 -0.91
C ARG A 43 -6.40 21.07 -2.28
N ASP A 44 -7.28 21.83 -2.91
CA ASP A 44 -7.82 21.50 -4.24
C ASP A 44 -6.73 21.32 -5.29
N GLU A 45 -5.64 22.08 -5.20
CA GLU A 45 -4.50 22.00 -6.11
C GLU A 45 -3.73 20.68 -6.01
N VAL A 46 -3.79 20.01 -4.85
CA VAL A 46 -3.18 18.67 -4.67
C VAL A 46 -4.07 17.61 -5.32
N ALA A 47 -5.37 17.69 -5.12
CA ALA A 47 -6.33 16.80 -5.79
C ALA A 47 -6.32 16.99 -7.30
N ALA A 48 -6.20 18.23 -7.81
CA ALA A 48 -6.14 18.55 -9.23
C ALA A 48 -4.92 17.93 -9.94
N LYS A 49 -3.87 17.52 -9.21
CA LYS A 49 -2.74 16.78 -9.78
C LYS A 49 -3.10 15.39 -10.28
N LEU A 50 -4.25 14.87 -9.92
CA LEU A 50 -4.77 13.59 -10.43
C LEU A 50 -5.30 13.75 -11.88
N ASP A 51 -5.64 14.97 -12.29
CA ASP A 51 -6.16 15.22 -13.62
C ASP A 51 -5.08 14.97 -14.69
N GLY A 52 -5.37 14.04 -15.60
CA GLY A 52 -4.45 13.66 -16.67
C GLY A 52 -3.27 12.77 -16.22
N ALA A 53 -3.21 12.37 -14.96
CA ALA A 53 -2.25 11.38 -14.50
C ALA A 53 -2.52 10.02 -15.17
N SER A 54 -1.44 9.32 -15.57
CA SER A 54 -1.54 7.96 -16.13
C SER A 54 -1.45 6.86 -15.07
N ALA A 55 -0.93 7.18 -13.90
CA ALA A 55 -0.89 6.32 -12.72
C ALA A 55 -0.55 7.15 -11.48
N ILE A 56 -0.87 6.64 -10.30
CA ILE A 56 -0.38 7.16 -9.03
C ILE A 56 0.42 6.09 -8.31
N PHE A 57 1.53 6.49 -7.67
CA PHE A 57 2.39 5.59 -6.90
C PHE A 57 2.64 6.16 -5.50
N PHE A 58 2.38 5.36 -4.47
CA PHE A 58 2.75 5.67 -3.09
C PHE A 58 3.94 4.83 -2.65
N SER A 59 5.01 5.48 -2.22
CA SER A 59 6.23 4.84 -1.73
C SER A 59 6.10 4.41 -0.26
N GLY A 60 7.17 3.78 0.24
CA GLY A 60 7.29 3.30 1.61
C GLY A 60 7.39 4.39 2.68
N GLY A 61 7.45 3.95 3.92
CA GLY A 61 7.45 4.70 5.17
C GLY A 61 6.49 4.08 6.17
N ASN A 62 5.81 4.90 6.97
CA ASN A 62 4.85 4.42 7.97
C ASN A 62 3.41 4.39 7.40
N PRO A 63 2.77 3.20 7.28
CA PRO A 63 1.44 3.08 6.68
C PRO A 63 0.33 3.73 7.53
N ALA A 64 0.43 3.72 8.85
CA ALA A 64 -0.53 4.41 9.71
C ALA A 64 -0.47 5.93 9.50
N ARG A 65 0.73 6.49 9.31
CA ARG A 65 0.90 7.92 9.01
C ARG A 65 0.31 8.28 7.65
N LEU A 66 0.54 7.45 6.63
CA LEU A 66 -0.08 7.66 5.32
C LEU A 66 -1.61 7.66 5.41
N ALA A 67 -2.19 6.66 6.10
CA ALA A 67 -3.64 6.61 6.31
C ALA A 67 -4.17 7.86 7.04
N GLN A 68 -3.49 8.31 8.11
CA GLN A 68 -3.87 9.52 8.86
C GLN A 68 -3.87 10.79 8.01
N VAL A 69 -2.94 10.88 7.04
CA VAL A 69 -2.89 12.02 6.13
C VAL A 69 -4.07 12.03 5.18
N VAL A 70 -4.44 10.89 4.59
CA VAL A 70 -5.37 10.88 3.46
C VAL A 70 -6.81 10.49 3.81
N VAL A 71 -7.06 9.68 4.83
CA VAL A 71 -8.40 9.14 5.11
C VAL A 71 -9.43 10.25 5.37
N GLY A 72 -10.58 10.18 4.67
CA GLY A 72 -11.68 11.14 4.83
C GLY A 72 -11.33 12.56 4.37
N THR A 73 -10.36 12.73 3.48
CA THR A 73 -10.00 14.04 2.89
C THR A 73 -10.52 14.19 1.47
N PRO A 74 -10.65 15.43 0.96
CA PRO A 74 -11.01 15.68 -0.44
C PRO A 74 -10.06 15.02 -1.43
N PHE A 75 -8.76 14.98 -1.14
CA PHE A 75 -7.77 14.30 -1.97
C PHE A 75 -8.09 12.80 -2.11
N TRP A 76 -8.35 12.10 -0.98
CA TRP A 76 -8.66 10.68 -1.03
C TRP A 76 -9.96 10.41 -1.80
N ALA A 77 -11.00 11.21 -1.56
CA ALA A 77 -12.27 11.09 -2.30
C ALA A 77 -12.07 11.28 -3.82
N ALA A 78 -11.25 12.25 -4.23
CA ALA A 78 -10.91 12.45 -5.65
C ALA A 78 -10.10 11.26 -6.21
N LEU A 79 -9.17 10.72 -5.42
CA LEU A 79 -8.37 9.56 -5.82
C LEU A 79 -9.23 8.30 -5.98
N GLU A 80 -10.17 8.03 -5.07
CA GLU A 80 -11.11 6.90 -5.21
C GLU A 80 -11.93 7.01 -6.50
N ILE A 81 -12.44 8.20 -6.82
CA ILE A 81 -13.16 8.46 -8.07
C ILE A 81 -12.25 8.19 -9.27
N ALA A 82 -11.00 8.65 -9.24
CA ALA A 82 -10.05 8.45 -10.30
C ALA A 82 -9.69 6.97 -10.51
N ILE A 83 -9.45 6.22 -9.42
CA ILE A 83 -9.18 4.77 -9.48
C ILE A 83 -10.38 4.03 -10.11
N ARG A 84 -11.61 4.34 -9.71
CA ARG A 84 -12.83 3.75 -10.29
C ARG A 84 -13.01 4.13 -11.76
N ALA A 85 -12.50 5.28 -12.17
CA ALA A 85 -12.47 5.71 -13.56
C ALA A 85 -11.32 5.08 -14.38
N GLY A 86 -10.49 4.24 -13.74
CA GLY A 86 -9.42 3.49 -14.40
C GLY A 86 -8.02 4.06 -14.20
N LEU A 87 -7.80 5.00 -13.27
CA LEU A 87 -6.45 5.42 -12.89
C LEU A 87 -5.75 4.29 -12.12
N PRO A 88 -4.65 3.74 -12.65
CA PRO A 88 -3.89 2.72 -11.92
C PRO A 88 -3.33 3.27 -10.61
N TYR A 89 -3.56 2.52 -9.52
CA TYR A 89 -2.93 2.74 -8.24
C TYR A 89 -1.79 1.74 -8.06
N ALA A 90 -0.63 2.21 -7.68
CA ALA A 90 0.48 1.37 -7.27
C ALA A 90 0.97 1.79 -5.88
N GLY A 91 1.27 0.80 -5.05
CA GLY A 91 1.79 1.01 -3.70
C GLY A 91 2.94 0.08 -3.39
N CYS A 92 3.99 0.61 -2.77
CA CYS A 92 5.12 -0.15 -2.24
C CYS A 92 5.15 0.00 -0.73
N SER A 93 5.37 -1.10 0.03
CA SER A 93 5.49 -1.06 1.49
C SER A 93 4.27 -0.39 2.14
N ALA A 94 4.46 0.75 2.80
CA ALA A 94 3.38 1.54 3.38
C ALA A 94 2.28 1.91 2.37
N GLY A 95 2.65 2.12 1.10
CA GLY A 95 1.71 2.48 0.04
C GLY A 95 0.69 1.39 -0.29
N VAL A 96 0.96 0.13 0.01
CA VAL A 96 -0.03 -0.95 -0.10
C VAL A 96 -0.64 -1.29 1.25
N ALA A 97 0.16 -1.32 2.32
CA ALA A 97 -0.31 -1.71 3.65
C ALA A 97 -1.36 -0.75 4.24
N CYS A 98 -1.36 0.53 3.84
CA CYS A 98 -2.34 1.52 4.33
C CYS A 98 -3.75 1.34 3.77
N LEU A 99 -3.93 0.57 2.67
CA LEU A 99 -5.22 0.48 1.95
C LEU A 99 -6.32 -0.26 2.73
N THR A 100 -5.95 -1.08 3.69
CA THR A 100 -6.84 -1.98 4.43
C THR A 100 -7.56 -1.27 5.58
N ASP A 101 -8.56 -1.92 6.20
CA ASP A 101 -9.25 -1.38 7.37
C ASP A 101 -8.33 -1.22 8.57
N LYS A 102 -7.42 -2.16 8.75
CA LYS A 102 -6.42 -2.21 9.80
C LYS A 102 -5.04 -2.25 9.18
N THR A 103 -4.20 -1.33 9.56
CA THR A 103 -2.78 -1.29 9.20
C THR A 103 -1.90 -1.26 10.44
N TYR A 104 -0.62 -1.03 10.28
CA TYR A 104 0.31 -0.99 11.40
C TYR A 104 1.07 0.33 11.47
N ASP A 105 1.46 0.71 12.67
CA ASP A 105 2.39 1.82 12.93
C ASP A 105 3.81 1.24 13.01
N SER A 106 4.61 1.45 11.96
CA SER A 106 5.98 0.94 11.88
C SER A 106 6.94 1.61 12.89
N ASP A 107 6.53 2.68 13.54
CA ASP A 107 7.31 3.32 14.61
C ASP A 107 7.06 2.65 15.97
N SER A 108 6.01 1.81 16.08
CA SER A 108 5.72 1.08 17.31
C SER A 108 6.80 0.04 17.61
N GLN A 109 7.23 -0.03 18.85
CA GLN A 109 8.18 -1.03 19.35
C GLN A 109 7.47 -2.22 20.03
N ASP A 110 6.15 -2.22 20.05
CA ASP A 110 5.33 -3.19 20.79
C ASP A 110 4.23 -3.76 19.89
N PHE A 111 4.20 -5.08 19.76
CA PHE A 111 3.16 -5.78 19.00
C PHE A 111 1.74 -5.54 19.54
N ASP A 112 1.57 -5.33 20.84
CA ASP A 112 0.26 -5.08 21.44
C ASP A 112 -0.33 -3.73 20.99
N SER A 113 0.52 -2.78 20.59
CA SER A 113 0.14 -1.43 20.19
C SER A 113 0.42 -1.09 18.72
N ILE A 114 0.86 -2.08 17.92
CA ILE A 114 1.27 -1.84 16.53
C ILE A 114 0.08 -1.50 15.61
N TRP A 115 -1.11 -2.02 15.90
CA TRP A 115 -2.25 -1.88 15.03
C TRP A 115 -2.86 -0.48 15.04
N ALA A 116 -3.13 0.04 13.86
CA ALA A 116 -3.74 1.34 13.63
C ALA A 116 -4.87 1.23 12.59
N PRO A 117 -5.81 2.18 12.56
CA PRO A 117 -6.76 2.27 11.46
C PRO A 117 -6.04 2.53 10.13
N GLY A 118 -6.40 1.77 9.10
CA GLY A 118 -5.98 2.01 7.73
C GLY A 118 -6.97 2.92 6.98
N ILE A 119 -6.87 2.94 5.65
CA ILE A 119 -7.77 3.74 4.80
C ILE A 119 -9.14 3.06 4.66
N GLY A 120 -9.18 1.73 4.70
CA GLY A 120 -10.41 0.97 4.52
C GLY A 120 -10.91 0.90 3.08
N TYR A 121 -10.04 1.11 2.10
CA TYR A 121 -10.37 0.96 0.68
C TYR A 121 -10.48 -0.52 0.28
N VAL A 122 -9.61 -1.37 0.82
CA VAL A 122 -9.67 -2.82 0.68
C VAL A 122 -10.10 -3.40 2.03
N ARG A 123 -11.24 -4.11 2.02
CA ARG A 123 -11.86 -4.67 3.23
C ARG A 123 -11.35 -6.08 3.52
N ASP A 124 -11.50 -6.52 4.75
CA ASP A 124 -11.26 -7.90 5.17
C ASP A 124 -9.94 -8.48 4.64
N THR A 125 -8.96 -7.62 4.51
CA THR A 125 -7.64 -7.95 3.95
C THR A 125 -6.54 -7.29 4.79
N LEU A 126 -5.40 -7.95 4.88
CA LEU A 126 -4.18 -7.42 5.49
C LEU A 126 -3.01 -7.63 4.53
N PHE A 127 -2.27 -6.58 4.22
CA PHE A 127 -1.04 -6.68 3.42
C PHE A 127 0.20 -6.72 4.30
N GLY A 128 1.10 -7.66 3.99
CA GLY A 128 2.42 -7.80 4.60
C GLY A 128 3.52 -7.63 3.56
N PRO A 129 3.92 -6.40 3.23
CA PRO A 129 5.09 -6.17 2.39
C PRO A 129 6.37 -6.63 3.10
N HIS A 130 7.45 -6.85 2.31
CA HIS A 130 8.76 -7.34 2.82
C HIS A 130 8.67 -8.70 3.52
N TRP A 131 7.77 -9.57 3.06
CA TRP A 131 7.36 -10.76 3.80
C TRP A 131 8.52 -11.75 4.02
N ASP A 132 9.41 -11.87 3.07
CA ASP A 132 10.59 -12.73 3.13
C ASP A 132 11.69 -12.25 4.08
N ILE A 133 11.70 -10.95 4.43
CA ILE A 133 12.77 -10.37 5.25
C ILE A 133 12.28 -9.68 6.53
N VAL A 134 10.97 -9.54 6.74
CA VAL A 134 10.42 -8.78 7.87
C VAL A 134 10.92 -9.31 9.23
N ASP A 135 11.08 -10.63 9.38
CA ASP A 135 11.61 -11.23 10.60
C ASP A 135 13.08 -10.89 10.87
N THR A 136 13.82 -10.44 9.86
CA THR A 136 15.20 -9.97 10.06
C THR A 136 15.24 -8.60 10.73
N TRP A 137 14.17 -7.82 10.59
CA TRP A 137 14.01 -6.49 11.19
C TRP A 137 13.27 -6.58 12.54
N ILE A 138 12.21 -7.39 12.58
CA ILE A 138 11.33 -7.55 13.72
C ILE A 138 11.14 -9.05 13.94
N PRO A 139 11.98 -9.70 14.78
CA PRO A 139 11.89 -11.14 15.02
C PRO A 139 10.50 -11.56 15.51
N GLY A 140 9.90 -12.55 14.86
CA GLY A 140 8.56 -13.07 15.16
C GLY A 140 7.40 -12.30 14.51
N ALA A 141 7.70 -11.32 13.65
CA ALA A 141 6.67 -10.53 12.96
C ALA A 141 5.77 -11.39 12.07
N THR A 142 6.33 -12.35 11.34
CA THR A 142 5.55 -13.24 10.47
C THR A 142 4.54 -14.06 11.25
N ASP A 143 4.93 -14.66 12.36
CA ASP A 143 4.05 -15.46 13.22
C ASP A 143 2.96 -14.58 13.86
N PHE A 144 3.35 -13.39 14.34
CA PHE A 144 2.43 -12.43 14.95
C PHE A 144 1.38 -11.95 13.93
N ILE A 145 1.81 -11.54 12.73
CA ILE A 145 0.93 -11.04 11.69
C ILE A 145 -0.01 -12.15 11.22
N ALA A 146 0.52 -13.35 10.92
CA ALA A 146 -0.29 -14.49 10.51
C ALA A 146 -1.32 -14.88 11.58
N GLY A 147 -0.93 -14.85 12.84
CA GLY A 147 -1.81 -15.10 14.00
C GLY A 147 -2.88 -14.02 14.21
N SER A 148 -2.71 -12.83 13.60
CA SER A 148 -3.64 -11.71 13.70
C SER A 148 -4.70 -11.69 12.58
N VAL A 149 -4.61 -12.62 11.62
CA VAL A 149 -5.59 -12.76 10.52
C VAL A 149 -6.84 -13.44 11.06
N GLY A 150 -7.98 -12.75 10.98
CA GLY A 150 -9.27 -13.26 11.43
C GLY A 150 -9.85 -14.34 10.52
N LEU A 151 -10.81 -15.10 11.04
CA LEU A 151 -11.62 -16.00 10.20
C LEU A 151 -12.43 -15.14 9.20
N GLY A 152 -12.25 -15.43 7.92
CA GLY A 152 -12.89 -14.66 6.84
C GLY A 152 -12.00 -13.56 6.24
N ASP A 153 -10.94 -13.17 6.94
CA ASP A 153 -9.95 -12.23 6.40
C ASP A 153 -8.97 -12.93 5.47
N THR A 154 -8.41 -12.16 4.55
CA THR A 154 -7.32 -12.58 3.68
C THR A 154 -6.04 -11.86 4.06
N PHE A 155 -4.93 -12.58 4.21
CA PHE A 155 -3.61 -11.97 4.29
C PHE A 155 -2.87 -12.16 2.97
N ILE A 156 -2.18 -11.11 2.53
CA ILE A 156 -1.36 -11.10 1.33
C ILE A 156 0.05 -10.64 1.69
N GLY A 157 0.99 -11.59 1.75
CA GLY A 157 2.42 -11.33 1.92
C GLY A 157 3.09 -11.10 0.57
N LEU A 158 3.87 -10.03 0.47
CA LEU A 158 4.62 -9.67 -0.73
C LEU A 158 6.10 -9.68 -0.40
N ASP A 159 6.84 -10.59 -1.02
CA ASP A 159 8.31 -10.63 -0.88
C ASP A 159 8.97 -9.42 -1.54
N GLU A 160 10.23 -9.16 -1.20
CA GLU A 160 11.04 -8.14 -1.86
C GLU A 160 11.13 -8.40 -3.38
N ASP A 161 11.28 -7.33 -4.15
CA ASP A 161 11.39 -7.38 -5.61
C ASP A 161 10.23 -8.12 -6.30
N THR A 162 9.05 -8.14 -5.68
CA THR A 162 7.87 -8.86 -6.17
C THR A 162 6.61 -7.98 -6.07
N ALA A 163 5.75 -8.10 -7.05
CA ALA A 163 4.47 -7.41 -7.08
C ALA A 163 3.36 -8.35 -7.59
N MET A 164 2.13 -8.06 -7.19
CA MET A 164 0.93 -8.56 -7.84
C MET A 164 0.29 -7.41 -8.62
N VAL A 165 0.00 -7.64 -9.89
CA VAL A 165 -0.58 -6.64 -10.80
C VAL A 165 -1.88 -7.18 -11.36
N GLY A 166 -2.96 -6.41 -11.26
CA GLY A 166 -4.27 -6.89 -11.68
C GLY A 166 -5.35 -5.82 -11.65
N ASP A 167 -6.58 -6.27 -11.80
CA ASP A 167 -7.79 -5.43 -11.90
C ASP A 167 -8.64 -5.40 -10.62
N GLY A 168 -8.12 -5.97 -9.54
CA GLY A 168 -8.85 -6.13 -8.28
C GLY A 168 -9.50 -7.50 -8.09
N ARG A 169 -9.51 -8.36 -9.14
CA ARG A 169 -10.08 -9.71 -9.13
C ARG A 169 -9.09 -10.77 -9.55
N SER A 170 -8.41 -10.54 -10.65
CA SER A 170 -7.39 -11.41 -11.20
C SER A 170 -6.06 -10.68 -11.19
N TRP A 171 -5.01 -11.35 -10.79
CA TRP A 171 -3.69 -10.78 -10.58
C TRP A 171 -2.63 -11.67 -11.21
N GLU A 172 -1.59 -11.06 -11.73
CA GLU A 172 -0.36 -11.74 -12.17
C GLU A 172 0.77 -11.39 -11.19
N VAL A 173 1.56 -12.38 -10.84
CA VAL A 173 2.78 -12.18 -10.04
C VAL A 173 3.92 -11.83 -10.97
N ILE A 174 4.55 -10.68 -10.72
CA ILE A 174 5.75 -10.24 -11.43
C ILE A 174 6.89 -9.98 -10.44
N GLY A 175 8.11 -10.30 -10.83
CA GLY A 175 9.31 -10.07 -10.01
C GLY A 175 10.13 -11.32 -9.76
N ARG A 176 10.83 -11.38 -8.62
CA ARG A 176 11.87 -12.39 -8.38
C ARG A 176 11.53 -13.43 -7.32
N ALA A 177 10.55 -13.14 -6.49
CA ALA A 177 10.23 -14.00 -5.37
C ALA A 177 8.74 -14.38 -5.38
N LYS A 178 8.00 -14.25 -4.30
CA LYS A 178 6.66 -14.83 -4.20
C LYS A 178 5.64 -13.86 -3.63
N VAL A 179 4.39 -14.11 -3.99
CA VAL A 179 3.20 -13.64 -3.28
C VAL A 179 2.67 -14.79 -2.43
N HIS A 180 2.40 -14.51 -1.16
CA HIS A 180 1.88 -15.47 -0.19
C HIS A 180 0.45 -15.07 0.16
N VAL A 181 -0.49 -15.98 0.05
CA VAL A 181 -1.89 -15.76 0.44
C VAL A 181 -2.24 -16.71 1.57
N LEU A 182 -2.70 -16.16 2.69
CA LEU A 182 -3.31 -16.91 3.79
C LEU A 182 -4.82 -16.61 3.80
N ARG A 183 -5.62 -17.64 3.64
CA ARG A 183 -7.06 -17.57 3.69
C ARG A 183 -7.64 -18.83 4.34
N GLU A 184 -8.60 -18.66 5.23
CA GLU A 184 -9.25 -19.79 5.94
C GLU A 184 -8.24 -20.74 6.62
N GLY A 185 -7.09 -20.18 7.05
CA GLY A 185 -6.01 -20.94 7.70
C GLY A 185 -5.07 -21.68 6.74
N GLU A 186 -5.28 -21.57 5.43
CA GLU A 186 -4.44 -22.22 4.43
C GLU A 186 -3.52 -21.23 3.72
N TRP A 187 -2.25 -21.62 3.56
CA TRP A 187 -1.25 -20.86 2.83
C TRP A 187 -1.15 -21.33 1.38
N THR A 188 -1.25 -20.40 0.45
CA THR A 188 -0.88 -20.62 -0.96
C THR A 188 0.23 -19.65 -1.33
N ARG A 189 1.15 -20.08 -2.20
CA ARG A 189 2.27 -19.28 -2.67
C ARG A 189 2.29 -19.27 -4.19
N TYR A 190 2.53 -18.09 -4.73
CA TYR A 190 2.55 -17.85 -6.17
C TYR A 190 3.89 -17.25 -6.56
N ALA A 191 4.48 -17.76 -7.63
CA ALA A 191 5.75 -17.32 -8.19
C ALA A 191 5.53 -16.46 -9.45
N GLU A 192 6.61 -15.91 -9.99
CA GLU A 192 6.60 -15.12 -11.23
C GLU A 192 5.82 -15.81 -12.36
N GLY A 193 4.92 -15.06 -13.00
CA GLY A 193 4.08 -15.51 -14.12
C GLY A 193 2.86 -16.34 -13.70
N GLU A 194 2.67 -16.61 -12.41
CA GLU A 194 1.46 -17.28 -11.93
C GLU A 194 0.32 -16.28 -11.76
N GLU A 195 -0.88 -16.74 -12.08
CA GLU A 195 -2.13 -15.96 -11.91
C GLU A 195 -2.79 -16.29 -10.57
N ILE A 196 -3.37 -15.26 -9.94
CA ILE A 196 -4.10 -15.37 -8.69
C ILE A 196 -5.52 -14.89 -8.91
N GLU A 197 -6.49 -15.79 -8.82
CA GLU A 197 -7.91 -15.44 -8.78
C GLU A 197 -8.30 -15.09 -7.33
N LEU A 198 -8.23 -13.80 -7.00
CA LEU A 198 -8.48 -13.28 -5.67
C LEU A 198 -9.23 -11.94 -5.76
N PRO A 199 -10.55 -11.95 -5.81
CA PRO A 199 -11.34 -10.73 -5.71
C PRO A 199 -11.08 -10.03 -4.37
N LEU A 200 -10.56 -8.80 -4.40
CA LEU A 200 -10.40 -7.98 -3.20
C LEU A 200 -11.72 -7.24 -2.91
N PRO A 201 -12.26 -7.35 -1.71
CA PRO A 201 -13.48 -6.64 -1.34
C PRO A 201 -13.20 -5.14 -1.19
N LEU A 202 -13.73 -4.33 -2.11
CA LEU A 202 -13.58 -2.87 -2.07
C LEU A 202 -14.71 -2.22 -1.27
N ALA A 203 -14.46 -1.04 -0.71
CA ALA A 203 -15.33 -0.34 0.23
C ALA A 203 -16.81 -0.17 -0.20
N ASP A 204 -17.11 -0.09 -1.50
CA ASP A 204 -18.47 0.12 -2.03
C ASP A 204 -19.07 -1.13 -2.69
N GLU A 205 -18.40 -2.27 -2.70
CA GLU A 205 -18.96 -3.53 -3.19
C GLU A 205 -19.72 -4.30 -2.09
N ALA A 206 -19.71 -3.80 -0.86
CA ALA A 206 -20.35 -4.38 0.33
C ALA A 206 -21.73 -3.75 0.64
N ALA A 207 -22.57 -3.57 -0.39
CA ALA A 207 -23.97 -3.11 -0.20
C ALA A 207 -24.97 -4.09 -0.82
#